data_6d9c864feef0a276e743c710ee23375c
#
_entry.id   6d9c864feef0a276e743c710ee23375c
#
_cell.length_a   1.000
_cell.length_b   1.000
_cell.length_c   1.000
_cell.angle_alpha   90.00
_cell.angle_beta   90.00
_cell.angle_gamma   90.00
#
_symmetry.space_group_name_H-M   'P 1'
#
loop_
_entity.id
_entity.type
_entity.pdbx_description
1 polymer ?
#
loop_
_entity_poly.entity_id
_entity_poly.type
_entity_poly.pdbx_seq_one_letter_code
_entity_poly.pdbx_strand_id
1 'polypeptide(L)'
;MLSRPRLSAYAAFAAELDAKDPDFTTITVFTDKEETGSDGNTGMQSLFLKDFIEDFVSAYGLSARHVLMKSVCLSADVNAAVDPAFGEAFERNNCSYLNRGPVVSKYTGSGGKYSTNDASAETMGFIRTILEKAEVPWQVGELGRVDNGGGGTIAAYISTHNLDTVDIGVPVLSMHAPLEITSKADVYLLYKAILAFYMSPMAKE
;
A
#
# COMPACT_ATOMS: atom_id res chain seq x y z
N MET A 1 6.90 -3.19 21.24
CA MET A 1 7.24 -3.02 19.83
C MET A 1 5.91 -2.92 19.07
N LEU A 2 5.44 -1.71 18.78
CA LEU A 2 4.27 -1.49 17.94
C LEU A 2 4.76 -1.64 16.51
N SER A 3 4.52 -2.76 15.89
CA SER A 3 4.98 -3.02 14.53
C SER A 3 4.22 -2.12 13.55
N ARG A 4 4.93 -1.45 12.69
CA ARG A 4 4.50 -0.59 11.60
C ARG A 4 3.32 -1.13 10.79
N PRO A 5 3.29 -2.41 10.42
CA PRO A 5 2.16 -2.99 9.70
C PRO A 5 0.83 -2.89 10.44
N ARG A 6 0.84 -2.77 11.78
CA ARG A 6 -0.40 -2.70 12.57
C ARG A 6 -1.20 -1.43 12.34
N LEU A 7 -0.56 -0.30 12.05
CA LEU A 7 -1.28 0.96 11.78
C LEU A 7 -2.03 0.87 10.45
N SER A 8 -1.36 0.41 9.41
CA SER A 8 -1.96 0.24 8.09
C SER A 8 -2.95 -0.92 8.07
N ALA A 9 -2.65 -2.03 8.78
CA ALA A 9 -3.58 -3.13 8.98
C ALA A 9 -4.85 -2.68 9.71
N TYR A 10 -4.73 -1.83 10.75
CA TYR A 10 -5.89 -1.26 11.44
C TYR A 10 -6.73 -0.40 10.49
N ALA A 11 -6.09 0.48 9.71
CA ALA A 11 -6.80 1.34 8.76
C ALA A 11 -7.52 0.53 7.68
N ALA A 12 -6.86 -0.51 7.13
CA ALA A 12 -7.46 -1.40 6.14
C ALA A 12 -8.62 -2.22 6.72
N PHE A 13 -8.43 -2.79 7.92
CA PHE A 13 -9.48 -3.54 8.60
C PHE A 13 -10.72 -2.69 8.91
N ALA A 14 -10.51 -1.48 9.43
CA ALA A 14 -11.60 -0.56 9.71
C ALA A 14 -12.35 -0.15 8.43
N ALA A 15 -11.62 0.10 7.33
CA ALA A 15 -12.22 0.42 6.05
C ALA A 15 -13.05 -0.73 5.48
N GLU A 16 -12.57 -1.98 5.60
CA GLU A 16 -13.31 -3.17 5.18
C GLU A 16 -14.62 -3.34 5.97
N LEU A 17 -14.59 -3.12 7.29
CA LEU A 17 -15.79 -3.21 8.12
C LEU A 17 -16.83 -2.12 7.81
N ASP A 18 -16.37 -0.94 7.40
CA ASP A 18 -17.23 0.19 7.10
C ASP A 18 -17.67 0.27 5.63
N ALA A 19 -17.05 -0.51 4.74
CA ALA A 19 -17.50 -0.63 3.36
C ALA A 19 -18.89 -1.29 3.31
N LYS A 20 -19.86 -0.60 2.73
CA LYS A 20 -21.25 -1.05 2.62
C LYS A 20 -21.64 -1.17 1.15
N ASP A 21 -22.00 -2.36 0.75
CA ASP A 21 -22.46 -2.67 -0.62
C ASP A 21 -21.55 -2.07 -1.72
N PRO A 22 -20.22 -2.38 -1.68
CA PRO A 22 -19.30 -1.89 -2.70
C PRO A 22 -19.64 -2.44 -4.09
N ASP A 23 -19.44 -1.65 -5.13
CA ASP A 23 -19.71 -2.07 -6.51
C ASP A 23 -18.81 -3.23 -6.99
N PHE A 24 -17.67 -3.40 -6.36
CA PHE A 24 -16.70 -4.48 -6.65
C PHE A 24 -16.42 -5.29 -5.40
N THR A 25 -16.08 -6.57 -5.59
CA THR A 25 -15.61 -7.42 -4.49
C THR A 25 -14.34 -6.84 -3.89
N THR A 26 -14.34 -6.65 -2.58
CA THR A 26 -13.17 -6.22 -1.81
C THR A 26 -12.56 -7.40 -1.06
N ILE A 27 -11.25 -7.42 -0.93
CA ILE A 27 -10.51 -8.42 -0.16
C ILE A 27 -9.40 -7.69 0.59
N THR A 28 -9.43 -7.73 1.91
CA THR A 28 -8.32 -7.28 2.75
C THR A 28 -7.45 -8.47 3.15
N VAL A 29 -6.17 -8.43 2.81
CA VAL A 29 -5.22 -9.51 3.09
C VAL A 29 -4.17 -9.02 4.08
N PHE A 30 -4.00 -9.75 5.17
CA PHE A 30 -2.92 -9.53 6.13
C PHE A 30 -1.86 -10.60 5.94
N THR A 31 -0.66 -10.18 5.56
CA THR A 31 0.47 -11.08 5.36
C THR A 31 1.46 -10.99 6.52
N ASP A 32 2.14 -12.08 6.79
CA ASP A 32 3.20 -12.18 7.79
C ASP A 32 4.58 -12.06 7.12
N LYS A 33 5.63 -11.90 7.93
CA LYS A 33 7.04 -12.00 7.52
C LYS A 33 7.52 -10.96 6.50
N GLU A 34 6.85 -9.82 6.40
CA GLU A 34 7.27 -8.75 5.48
C GLU A 34 8.72 -8.36 5.72
N GLU A 35 9.09 -8.11 6.98
CA GLU A 35 10.43 -7.68 7.41
C GLU A 35 11.55 -8.73 7.19
N THR A 36 11.19 -9.97 6.89
CA THR A 36 12.11 -11.07 6.64
C THR A 36 12.07 -11.61 5.21
N GLY A 37 11.51 -10.83 4.29
CA GLY A 37 11.47 -11.15 2.86
C GLY A 37 10.18 -11.79 2.38
N SER A 38 9.11 -11.79 3.18
CA SER A 38 7.79 -12.31 2.80
C SER A 38 7.77 -13.80 2.41
N ASP A 39 8.74 -14.56 2.88
CA ASP A 39 8.91 -15.99 2.58
C ASP A 39 7.93 -16.88 3.39
N GLY A 40 7.84 -18.14 2.95
CA GLY A 40 7.04 -19.17 3.60
C GLY A 40 5.55 -19.10 3.25
N ASN A 41 4.76 -19.93 3.93
CA ASN A 41 3.35 -20.14 3.60
C ASN A 41 2.40 -19.06 4.12
N THR A 42 2.88 -18.11 4.92
CA THR A 42 2.11 -16.98 5.46
C THR A 42 2.59 -15.64 4.93
N GLY A 43 3.73 -15.60 4.23
CA GLY A 43 4.26 -14.41 3.58
C GLY A 43 3.58 -14.13 2.23
N MET A 44 3.80 -12.94 1.69
CA MET A 44 3.17 -12.54 0.41
C MET A 44 3.66 -13.36 -0.79
N GLN A 45 4.81 -14.01 -0.69
CA GLN A 45 5.32 -14.90 -1.74
C GLN A 45 4.62 -16.28 -1.78
N SER A 46 3.74 -16.58 -0.82
CA SER A 46 2.98 -17.83 -0.82
C SER A 46 1.93 -17.85 -1.93
N LEU A 47 1.52 -19.04 -2.33
CA LEU A 47 0.43 -19.21 -3.29
C LEU A 47 -0.96 -19.09 -2.65
N PHE A 48 -1.03 -18.94 -1.31
CA PHE A 48 -2.28 -19.00 -0.56
C PHE A 48 -3.35 -18.03 -1.09
N LEU A 49 -2.97 -16.77 -1.34
CA LEU A 49 -3.91 -15.77 -1.86
C LEU A 49 -4.44 -16.16 -3.24
N LYS A 50 -3.56 -16.61 -4.13
CA LYS A 50 -3.95 -17.04 -5.48
C LYS A 50 -4.88 -18.25 -5.43
N ASP A 51 -4.54 -19.24 -4.60
CA ASP A 51 -5.32 -20.47 -4.46
C ASP A 51 -6.69 -20.16 -3.82
N PHE A 52 -6.73 -19.30 -2.80
CA PHE A 52 -7.98 -18.82 -2.22
C PHE A 52 -8.88 -18.13 -3.25
N ILE A 53 -8.31 -17.24 -4.07
CA ILE A 53 -9.09 -16.58 -5.13
C ILE A 53 -9.56 -17.61 -6.17
N GLU A 54 -8.73 -18.57 -6.58
CA GLU A 54 -9.12 -19.61 -7.53
C GLU A 54 -10.30 -20.45 -7.00
N ASP A 55 -10.23 -20.89 -5.74
CA ASP A 55 -11.31 -21.63 -5.10
C ASP A 55 -12.62 -20.81 -5.08
N PHE A 56 -12.51 -19.52 -4.73
CA PHE A 56 -13.67 -18.63 -4.66
C PHE A 56 -14.30 -18.39 -6.02
N VAL A 57 -13.50 -18.05 -7.06
CA VAL A 57 -14.03 -17.64 -8.35
C VAL A 57 -14.40 -18.82 -9.26
N SER A 58 -13.86 -20.02 -9.01
CA SER A 58 -14.19 -21.23 -9.77
C SER A 58 -15.67 -21.60 -9.67
N ALA A 59 -16.30 -21.30 -8.53
CA ALA A 59 -17.73 -21.48 -8.32
C ALA A 59 -18.60 -20.66 -9.29
N TYR A 60 -18.04 -19.60 -9.87
CA TYR A 60 -18.67 -18.74 -10.87
C TYR A 60 -18.20 -18.99 -12.30
N GLY A 61 -17.44 -20.06 -12.53
CA GLY A 61 -16.85 -20.39 -13.84
C GLY A 61 -15.75 -19.42 -14.30
N LEU A 62 -15.15 -18.69 -13.36
CA LEU A 62 -14.05 -17.75 -13.60
C LEU A 62 -12.71 -18.39 -13.20
N SER A 63 -11.60 -17.80 -13.61
CA SER A 63 -10.27 -18.19 -13.15
C SER A 63 -9.59 -17.04 -12.40
N ALA A 64 -8.83 -17.36 -11.36
CA ALA A 64 -8.07 -16.38 -10.59
C ALA A 64 -7.19 -15.49 -11.49
N ARG A 65 -6.56 -16.07 -12.50
CA ARG A 65 -5.71 -15.31 -13.43
C ARG A 65 -6.46 -14.13 -14.07
N HIS A 66 -7.66 -14.35 -14.56
CA HIS A 66 -8.45 -13.30 -15.20
C HIS A 66 -8.98 -12.26 -14.21
N VAL A 67 -9.34 -12.71 -13.02
CA VAL A 67 -9.80 -11.82 -11.95
C VAL A 67 -8.66 -10.94 -11.46
N LEU A 68 -7.50 -11.52 -11.15
CA LEU A 68 -6.32 -10.78 -10.70
C LEU A 68 -5.87 -9.73 -11.72
N MET A 69 -5.80 -10.08 -13.00
CA MET A 69 -5.43 -9.13 -14.09
C MET A 69 -6.37 -7.92 -14.22
N LYS A 70 -7.59 -8.01 -13.69
CA LYS A 70 -8.58 -6.93 -13.68
C LYS A 70 -8.70 -6.26 -12.32
N SER A 71 -7.93 -6.68 -11.34
CA SER A 71 -7.96 -6.16 -9.99
C SER A 71 -6.91 -5.06 -9.80
N VAL A 72 -7.19 -4.17 -8.85
CA VAL A 72 -6.25 -3.15 -8.40
C VAL A 72 -5.96 -3.40 -6.92
N CYS A 73 -4.71 -3.28 -6.52
CA CYS A 73 -4.27 -3.50 -5.15
C CYS A 73 -3.65 -2.23 -4.55
N LEU A 74 -4.08 -1.90 -3.34
CA LEU A 74 -3.34 -1.00 -2.47
C LEU A 74 -2.44 -1.83 -1.55
N SER A 75 -1.14 -1.70 -1.72
CA SER A 75 -0.15 -2.26 -0.79
C SER A 75 0.00 -1.28 0.38
N ALA A 76 -0.63 -1.61 1.50
CA ALA A 76 -0.74 -0.70 2.63
C ALA A 76 0.34 -0.97 3.67
N ASP A 77 1.31 -0.05 3.77
CA ASP A 77 2.40 -0.10 4.74
C ASP A 77 2.61 1.31 5.36
N VAL A 78 3.80 1.64 5.76
CA VAL A 78 4.22 2.96 6.22
C VAL A 78 5.26 3.57 5.25
N ASN A 79 5.47 4.87 5.36
CA ASN A 79 6.49 5.58 4.60
C ASN A 79 7.37 6.39 5.55
N ALA A 80 8.64 6.61 5.20
CA ALA A 80 9.54 7.41 6.01
C ALA A 80 9.21 8.90 5.89
N ALA A 81 8.77 9.52 6.99
CA ALA A 81 8.63 10.97 7.06
C ALA A 81 10.00 11.64 7.21
N VAL A 82 10.14 12.84 6.66
CA VAL A 82 11.36 13.64 6.82
C VAL A 82 11.64 13.86 8.30
N ASP A 83 12.81 13.40 8.71
CA ASP A 83 13.37 13.69 10.02
C ASP A 83 14.35 14.87 9.90
N PRO A 84 14.10 15.99 10.58
CA PRO A 84 14.98 17.14 10.53
C PRO A 84 16.41 16.86 11.00
N ALA A 85 16.61 15.84 11.86
CA ALA A 85 17.93 15.45 12.36
C ALA A 85 18.75 14.67 11.30
N PHE A 86 18.09 14.12 10.28
CA PHE A 86 18.70 13.30 9.22
C PHE A 86 18.23 13.76 7.82
N GLY A 87 18.14 15.05 7.61
CA GLY A 87 17.60 15.64 6.38
C GLY A 87 18.34 15.23 5.10
N GLU A 88 19.59 14.83 5.19
CA GLU A 88 20.39 14.31 4.07
C GLU A 88 19.98 12.91 3.60
N ALA A 89 19.24 12.17 4.42
CA ALA A 89 18.71 10.85 4.05
C ALA A 89 17.51 10.91 3.11
N PHE A 90 16.99 12.11 2.83
CA PHE A 90 15.78 12.32 2.05
C PHE A 90 16.04 13.13 0.77
N GLU A 91 15.29 12.80 -0.27
CA GLU A 91 15.20 13.61 -1.47
C GLU A 91 14.04 14.61 -1.30
N ARG A 92 14.37 15.91 -1.24
CA ARG A 92 13.40 16.97 -0.91
C ARG A 92 12.17 17.04 -1.82
N ASN A 93 12.32 16.63 -3.07
CA ASN A 93 11.23 16.69 -4.03
C ASN A 93 10.28 15.48 -3.93
N ASN A 94 10.70 14.40 -3.25
CA ASN A 94 9.98 13.13 -3.20
C ASN A 94 9.84 12.59 -1.77
N CYS A 95 9.88 13.46 -0.77
CA CYS A 95 9.78 13.07 0.62
C CYS A 95 8.40 13.37 1.20
N SER A 96 8.04 12.62 2.24
CA SER A 96 6.78 12.77 2.94
C SER A 96 6.93 13.44 4.30
N TYR A 97 5.84 14.02 4.78
CA TYR A 97 5.80 14.77 6.04
C TYR A 97 4.62 14.31 6.89
N LEU A 98 4.79 14.35 8.22
CA LEU A 98 3.68 14.14 9.16
C LEU A 98 2.59 15.21 8.96
N ASN A 99 1.36 14.84 9.25
CA ASN A 99 0.16 15.70 9.18
C ASN A 99 -0.19 16.19 7.76
N ARG A 100 0.19 15.45 6.74
CA ARG A 100 -0.17 15.76 5.34
C ARG A 100 -0.97 14.66 4.65
N GLY A 101 -1.45 13.69 5.41
CA GLY A 101 -2.21 12.54 4.91
C GLY A 101 -1.33 11.38 4.47
N PRO A 102 -1.97 10.30 4.00
CA PRO A 102 -1.26 9.12 3.53
C PRO A 102 -0.34 9.44 2.36
N VAL A 103 0.72 8.67 2.26
CA VAL A 103 1.73 8.77 1.21
C VAL A 103 1.41 7.74 0.14
N VAL A 104 1.24 8.17 -1.09
CA VAL A 104 1.13 7.29 -2.25
C VAL A 104 2.50 7.21 -2.90
N SER A 105 3.08 6.02 -2.97
CA SER A 105 4.39 5.80 -3.55
C SER A 105 4.26 5.10 -4.90
N LYS A 106 4.61 5.83 -5.97
CA LYS A 106 4.64 5.27 -7.31
C LYS A 106 5.69 4.19 -7.45
N TYR A 107 6.80 4.37 -6.76
CA TYR A 107 7.99 3.56 -6.89
C TYR A 107 8.54 3.19 -5.52
N THR A 108 8.84 1.92 -5.33
CA THR A 108 9.52 1.40 -4.13
C THR A 108 10.71 0.55 -4.54
N GLY A 109 11.69 0.43 -3.68
CA GLY A 109 12.84 -0.42 -3.96
C GLY A 109 14.08 -0.05 -3.16
N SER A 110 14.87 -1.05 -2.78
CA SER A 110 16.14 -0.87 -2.06
C SER A 110 17.16 -0.16 -2.93
N GLY A 111 17.79 0.89 -2.41
CA GLY A 111 18.64 1.78 -3.19
C GLY A 111 17.92 2.41 -4.38
N GLY A 112 16.58 2.37 -4.37
CA GLY A 112 15.75 2.82 -5.49
C GLY A 112 15.81 1.92 -6.72
N LYS A 113 16.25 0.64 -6.60
CA LYS A 113 16.50 -0.21 -7.79
C LYS A 113 16.15 -1.68 -7.64
N TYR A 114 16.07 -2.20 -6.41
CA TYR A 114 15.90 -3.64 -6.15
C TYR A 114 14.61 -3.93 -5.40
N SER A 115 14.02 -5.08 -5.68
CA SER A 115 12.74 -5.51 -5.09
C SER A 115 11.68 -4.42 -5.23
N THR A 116 11.55 -3.93 -6.45
CA THR A 116 10.72 -2.75 -6.78
C THR A 116 9.31 -3.12 -7.13
N ASN A 117 8.37 -2.24 -6.78
CA ASN A 117 7.14 -2.02 -7.51
C ASN A 117 7.23 -0.65 -8.19
N ASP A 118 6.76 -0.55 -9.42
CA ASP A 118 6.64 0.72 -10.16
C ASP A 118 5.22 0.81 -10.73
N ALA A 119 4.34 1.49 -10.00
CA ALA A 119 2.96 1.66 -10.42
C ALA A 119 2.89 2.43 -11.74
N SER A 120 2.01 1.98 -12.66
CA SER A 120 1.80 2.67 -13.93
C SER A 120 1.22 4.08 -13.71
N ALA A 121 1.41 4.96 -14.68
CA ALA A 121 0.82 6.31 -14.63
C ALA A 121 -0.71 6.26 -14.57
N GLU A 122 -1.31 5.29 -15.24
CA GLU A 122 -2.74 5.03 -15.25
C GLU A 122 -3.24 4.63 -13.86
N THR A 123 -2.53 3.71 -13.18
CA THR A 123 -2.86 3.32 -11.80
C THR A 123 -2.72 4.51 -10.84
N MET A 124 -1.67 5.30 -10.97
CA MET A 124 -1.50 6.53 -10.17
C MET A 124 -2.63 7.53 -10.42
N GLY A 125 -3.01 7.74 -11.68
CA GLY A 125 -4.11 8.62 -12.06
C GLY A 125 -5.46 8.12 -11.51
N PHE A 126 -5.69 6.82 -11.53
CA PHE A 126 -6.88 6.19 -10.99
C PHE A 126 -7.00 6.43 -9.47
N ILE A 127 -5.95 6.11 -8.70
CA ILE A 127 -5.95 6.33 -7.24
C ILE A 127 -6.07 7.80 -6.89
N ARG A 128 -5.32 8.67 -7.58
CA ARG A 128 -5.44 10.12 -7.43
C ARG A 128 -6.88 10.60 -7.59
N THR A 129 -7.57 10.15 -8.62
CA THR A 129 -8.95 10.55 -8.89
C THR A 129 -9.90 10.12 -7.77
N ILE A 130 -9.70 8.91 -7.21
CA ILE A 130 -10.48 8.43 -6.07
C ILE A 130 -10.26 9.33 -4.84
N LEU A 131 -9.01 9.60 -4.49
CA LEU A 131 -8.67 10.39 -3.32
C LEU A 131 -9.16 11.84 -3.43
N GLU A 132 -9.02 12.46 -4.61
CA GLU A 132 -9.50 13.82 -4.87
C GLU A 132 -11.04 13.90 -4.80
N LYS A 133 -11.76 12.93 -5.37
CA LYS A 133 -13.24 12.88 -5.26
C LYS A 133 -13.74 12.68 -3.83
N ALA A 134 -12.99 11.95 -3.03
CA ALA A 134 -13.30 11.71 -1.62
C ALA A 134 -12.81 12.83 -0.69
N GLU A 135 -12.19 13.88 -1.24
CA GLU A 135 -11.60 14.99 -0.49
C GLU A 135 -10.62 14.53 0.60
N VAL A 136 -9.87 13.47 0.32
CA VAL A 136 -8.84 12.96 1.21
C VAL A 136 -7.52 13.65 0.90
N PRO A 137 -6.96 14.45 1.82
CA PRO A 137 -5.60 14.97 1.67
C PRO A 137 -4.59 13.83 1.58
N TRP A 138 -3.67 13.90 0.64
CA TRP A 138 -2.65 12.89 0.40
C TRP A 138 -1.37 13.54 -0.14
N GLN A 139 -0.29 12.80 -0.14
CA GLN A 139 1.00 13.25 -0.64
C GLN A 139 1.69 12.15 -1.43
N VAL A 140 2.63 12.52 -2.28
CA VAL A 140 3.55 11.58 -2.94
C VAL A 140 4.85 11.55 -2.16
N GLY A 141 5.44 10.39 -2.01
CA GLY A 141 6.75 10.25 -1.39
C GLY A 141 7.42 8.93 -1.75
N GLU A 142 8.73 8.93 -1.66
CA GLU A 142 9.57 7.74 -1.77
C GLU A 142 10.24 7.44 -0.43
N LEU A 143 10.69 6.21 -0.25
CA LEU A 143 11.41 5.76 0.94
C LEU A 143 12.88 6.17 0.87
N GLY A 144 13.17 7.39 1.37
CA GLY A 144 14.52 7.90 1.43
C GLY A 144 15.08 8.40 0.09
N ARG A 145 16.37 8.65 0.08
CA ARG A 145 17.06 9.19 -1.09
C ARG A 145 17.43 8.06 -2.05
N VAL A 146 17.15 8.25 -3.33
CA VAL A 146 17.56 7.31 -4.40
C VAL A 146 19.07 7.06 -4.34
N ASP A 147 19.47 5.82 -4.57
CA ASP A 147 20.84 5.28 -4.46
C ASP A 147 21.42 5.18 -3.04
N ASN A 148 20.78 5.77 -2.03
CA ASN A 148 21.28 5.73 -0.64
C ASN A 148 20.30 5.09 0.36
N GLY A 149 19.03 5.09 0.04
CA GLY A 149 17.98 4.58 0.92
C GLY A 149 16.99 3.73 0.16
N GLY A 150 15.76 3.77 0.59
CA GLY A 150 14.68 2.99 0.01
C GLY A 150 14.50 1.64 0.65
N GLY A 151 13.46 0.96 0.25
CA GLY A 151 13.10 -0.39 0.66
C GLY A 151 12.08 -0.99 -0.28
N GLY A 152 12.10 -2.31 -0.40
CA GLY A 152 11.03 -3.04 -1.07
C GLY A 152 9.81 -3.16 -0.17
N THR A 153 8.68 -3.42 -0.77
CA THR A 153 7.41 -3.69 -0.10
C THR A 153 6.80 -4.97 -0.64
N ILE A 154 5.73 -5.45 -0.02
CA ILE A 154 4.97 -6.60 -0.53
C ILE A 154 4.39 -6.36 -1.92
N ALA A 155 4.27 -5.11 -2.36
CA ALA A 155 3.82 -4.74 -3.69
C ALA A 155 4.62 -5.41 -4.81
N ALA A 156 5.94 -5.57 -4.62
CA ALA A 156 6.80 -6.25 -5.59
C ALA A 156 6.37 -7.71 -5.82
N TYR A 157 5.83 -8.38 -4.81
CA TYR A 157 5.40 -9.77 -4.91
C TYR A 157 3.98 -9.89 -5.45
N ILE A 158 3.04 -9.10 -4.94
CA ILE A 158 1.65 -9.18 -5.39
C ILE A 158 1.52 -8.76 -6.87
N SER A 159 2.28 -7.79 -7.33
CA SER A 159 2.26 -7.35 -8.74
C SER A 159 2.70 -8.44 -9.72
N THR A 160 3.46 -9.46 -9.28
CA THR A 160 3.82 -10.60 -10.12
C THR A 160 2.62 -11.45 -10.57
N HIS A 161 1.48 -11.29 -9.91
CA HIS A 161 0.21 -11.91 -10.32
C HIS A 161 -0.56 -11.08 -11.36
N ASN A 162 0.09 -10.07 -11.96
CA ASN A 162 -0.46 -9.15 -12.96
C ASN A 162 -1.56 -8.22 -12.43
N LEU A 163 -1.57 -7.94 -11.13
CA LEU A 163 -2.40 -6.88 -10.56
C LEU A 163 -1.74 -5.53 -10.75
N ASP A 164 -2.55 -4.54 -11.03
CA ASP A 164 -2.13 -3.14 -10.88
C ASP A 164 -1.98 -2.81 -9.40
N THR A 165 -0.77 -2.54 -8.98
CA THR A 165 -0.45 -2.36 -7.56
C THR A 165 0.22 -1.01 -7.33
N VAL A 166 -0.21 -0.33 -6.28
CA VAL A 166 0.42 0.92 -5.80
C VAL A 166 0.58 0.85 -4.28
N ASP A 167 1.69 1.40 -3.81
CA ASP A 167 1.94 1.50 -2.37
C ASP A 167 1.26 2.74 -1.79
N ILE A 168 0.63 2.55 -0.63
CA ILE A 168 0.05 3.63 0.17
C ILE A 168 0.40 3.41 1.63
N GLY A 169 0.76 4.47 2.36
CA GLY A 169 1.16 4.27 3.75
C GLY A 169 1.04 5.52 4.61
N VAL A 170 1.23 5.32 5.91
CA VAL A 170 1.27 6.41 6.90
C VAL A 170 2.71 6.90 7.02
N PRO A 171 2.97 8.23 6.96
CA PRO A 171 4.30 8.75 7.24
C PRO A 171 4.68 8.52 8.71
N VAL A 172 5.88 7.99 8.95
CA VAL A 172 6.41 7.73 10.30
C VAL A 172 7.81 8.32 10.47
N LEU A 173 8.12 8.77 11.67
CA LEU A 173 9.49 9.10 12.09
C LEU A 173 10.11 7.91 12.82
N SER A 174 11.43 7.84 12.77
CA SER A 174 12.21 6.80 13.46
C SER A 174 11.81 5.38 13.05
N MET A 175 11.56 5.17 11.77
CA MET A 175 11.25 3.85 11.21
C MET A 175 12.33 2.83 11.63
N HIS A 176 11.92 1.63 12.05
CA HIS A 176 12.76 0.57 12.63
C HIS A 176 13.34 0.84 14.03
N ALA A 177 13.06 1.99 14.63
CA ALA A 177 13.48 2.26 16.02
C ALA A 177 12.56 1.56 17.03
N PRO A 178 12.99 1.43 18.29
CA PRO A 178 12.12 0.92 19.35
C PRO A 178 10.89 1.77 19.63
N LEU A 179 10.93 3.05 19.26
CA LEU A 179 9.81 3.99 19.33
C LEU A 179 9.67 4.67 17.97
N GLU A 180 8.55 4.46 17.34
CA GLU A 180 8.17 5.09 16.08
C GLU A 180 7.04 6.08 16.34
N ILE A 181 7.02 7.19 15.61
CA ILE A 181 6.07 8.28 15.79
C ILE A 181 5.32 8.53 14.49
N THR A 182 3.99 8.58 14.56
CA THR A 182 3.14 9.00 13.45
C THR A 182 2.02 9.93 13.94
N SER A 183 1.36 10.57 13.00
CA SER A 183 0.19 11.40 13.27
C SER A 183 -1.08 10.55 13.28
N LYS A 184 -1.92 10.73 14.31
CA LYS A 184 -3.26 10.13 14.34
C LYS A 184 -4.14 10.61 13.18
N ALA A 185 -3.93 11.85 12.73
CA ALA A 185 -4.65 12.40 11.58
C ALA A 185 -4.28 11.63 10.30
N ASP A 186 -3.00 11.31 10.09
CA ASP A 186 -2.56 10.56 8.92
C ASP A 186 -3.09 9.12 8.92
N VAL A 187 -3.15 8.48 10.10
CA VAL A 187 -3.77 7.15 10.24
C VAL A 187 -5.27 7.19 9.90
N TYR A 188 -5.98 8.20 10.39
CA TYR A 188 -7.40 8.38 10.04
C TYR A 188 -7.59 8.66 8.55
N LEU A 189 -6.73 9.48 7.96
CA LEU A 189 -6.79 9.78 6.53
C LEU A 189 -6.41 8.56 5.67
N LEU A 190 -5.53 7.67 6.13
CA LEU A 190 -5.28 6.40 5.47
C LEU A 190 -6.53 5.51 5.48
N TYR A 191 -7.22 5.40 6.62
CA TYR A 191 -8.51 4.72 6.69
C TYR A 191 -9.51 5.30 5.67
N LYS A 192 -9.64 6.63 5.61
CA LYS A 192 -10.52 7.30 4.65
C LYS A 192 -10.14 7.02 3.21
N ALA A 193 -8.85 6.98 2.92
CA ALA A 193 -8.32 6.68 1.59
C ALA A 193 -8.69 5.25 1.14
N ILE A 194 -8.47 4.27 2.02
CA ILE A 194 -8.80 2.86 1.74
C ILE A 194 -10.31 2.67 1.61
N LEU A 195 -11.11 3.29 2.49
CA LEU A 195 -12.56 3.24 2.38
C LEU A 195 -13.06 3.86 1.06
N ALA A 196 -12.51 5.00 0.66
CA ALA A 196 -12.83 5.63 -0.62
C ALA A 196 -12.46 4.74 -1.81
N PHE A 197 -11.37 4.01 -1.73
CA PHE A 197 -10.96 3.03 -2.74
C PHE A 197 -11.97 1.88 -2.82
N TYR A 198 -12.37 1.28 -1.69
CA TYR A 198 -13.35 0.19 -1.67
C TYR A 198 -14.73 0.62 -2.17
N MET A 199 -15.15 1.84 -1.83
CA MET A 199 -16.46 2.39 -2.21
C MET A 199 -16.46 3.08 -3.58
N SER A 200 -15.33 3.07 -4.30
CA SER A 200 -15.27 3.69 -5.62
C SER A 200 -16.06 2.88 -6.65
N PRO A 201 -17.04 3.47 -7.33
CA PRO A 201 -17.74 2.82 -8.44
C PRO A 201 -16.90 2.79 -9.73
N MET A 202 -15.69 3.33 -9.68
CA MET A 202 -14.83 3.44 -10.86
C MET A 202 -14.08 2.15 -11.09
N ALA A 203 -14.24 1.57 -12.28
CA ALA A 203 -13.31 0.59 -12.79
C ALA A 203 -12.08 1.34 -13.36
N LYS A 204 -10.92 0.70 -13.30
CA LYS A 204 -9.76 1.15 -14.07
C LYS A 204 -10.02 0.80 -15.55
N GLU A 205 -9.98 1.78 -16.43
CA GLU A 205 -10.10 1.61 -17.88
C GLU A 205 -8.86 0.94 -18.48
#